data_e6e1dd92366fb42692d12f319f8aa586
#
_entry.id   e6e1dd92366fb42692d12f319f8aa586
#
_cell.length_a   1.000
_cell.length_b   1.000
_cell.length_c   1.000
_cell.angle_alpha   90.00
_cell.angle_beta   90.00
_cell.angle_gamma   90.00
#
_symmetry.space_group_name_H-M   'P 1'
#
loop_
_entity.id
_entity.type
_entity.pdbx_description
1 polymer ?
#
loop_
_entity_poly.entity_id
_entity_poly.type
_entity_poly.pdbx_seq_one_letter_code
_entity_poly.pdbx_strand_id
1 'polypeptide(L)'
;MRTVSLWLRQLSARQWRSVLCVAVFTLGPTGCHRRQTVEPGYHEYAYVTNGKSNSVSVLDLLQLRNVKTIPVGAGPTGVAASPTRNEIYVANADSNNISIINAERNVVEATIGVHRAPYFVSVSPDGKRAYVANSGSANVSVIDLDTRTVIATIRVGGAPGLARVSPDGKLAVVSNRTDNTVSIIDTQRLAVRSTAPLCQQPQDLVILPDSSKAFVACPGSNQLASVDLASGRMLTLLDVGNMPVQLALKPDGGELFVSNFRGNNFSIVETATNEVGGSYLIGDQPVRGIVTSDNSLLYVSNFGSDTVSVYAIDEGRVIGTVQVGSHPDGLALSPDEGHLLVVNSRSGDVAVVRTVKTRDNSKLSAERALVTLIPVGNQPNDIVIKAFQVGEAKK
;
A
#
# COMPACT_ATOMS: atom_id res chain seq x y z
N MET A 1 -68.93 28.36 42.63
CA MET A 1 -69.58 27.52 43.67
C MET A 1 -68.47 26.74 44.39
N ARG A 2 -68.32 27.13 45.64
CA ARG A 2 -68.07 26.34 46.86
C ARG A 2 -66.77 25.51 46.84
N THR A 3 -65.87 25.70 47.69
CA THR A 3 -65.61 26.02 49.10
C THR A 3 -64.49 25.11 49.57
N VAL A 4 -63.37 25.70 50.05
CA VAL A 4 -63.00 25.85 51.46
C VAL A 4 -62.71 24.47 52.11
N SER A 5 -61.62 24.16 52.79
CA SER A 5 -60.88 24.87 53.86
C SER A 5 -59.64 24.04 54.25
N LEU A 6 -58.53 24.69 54.48
CA LEU A 6 -57.86 24.84 55.78
C LEU A 6 -57.82 23.63 56.73
N TRP A 7 -56.59 23.25 57.08
CA TRP A 7 -56.18 23.11 58.48
C TRP A 7 -54.62 23.31 58.59
N LEU A 8 -54.35 24.42 59.32
CA LEU A 8 -53.07 24.70 59.97
C LEU A 8 -52.93 23.93 61.28
N ARG A 9 -51.80 23.51 61.65
CA ARG A 9 -51.11 23.58 62.97
C ARG A 9 -49.72 22.91 62.88
N GLN A 10 -48.71 23.74 62.98
CA GLN A 10 -47.77 24.03 64.08
C GLN A 10 -47.04 22.85 64.65
N LEU A 11 -45.69 22.91 64.55
CA LEU A 11 -44.63 22.98 65.60
C LEU A 11 -43.35 22.66 64.94
N SER A 12 -42.34 23.37 65.02
CA SER A 12 -41.40 23.96 65.87
C SER A 12 -40.03 23.91 65.29
N ALA A 13 -39.30 24.97 65.49
CA ALA A 13 -37.92 25.19 65.01
C ALA A 13 -36.90 24.21 65.55
N ARG A 14 -35.99 23.79 64.71
CA ARG A 14 -34.56 23.73 65.03
C ARG A 14 -33.73 23.48 63.76
N GLN A 15 -32.95 24.49 63.44
CA GLN A 15 -31.61 24.45 62.81
C GLN A 15 -31.26 23.24 61.95
N TRP A 16 -31.03 23.49 60.66
CA TRP A 16 -29.80 23.01 60.02
C TRP A 16 -29.50 23.87 58.78
N ARG A 17 -28.28 24.39 58.75
CA ARG A 17 -27.69 25.10 57.64
C ARG A 17 -27.60 24.10 56.46
N SER A 18 -28.17 24.45 55.33
CA SER A 18 -27.97 23.75 54.09
C SER A 18 -27.45 24.71 53.03
N VAL A 19 -26.25 24.49 52.64
CA VAL A 19 -25.54 25.13 51.55
C VAL A 19 -26.29 24.91 50.27
N LEU A 20 -26.69 26.02 49.63
CA LEU A 20 -27.28 26.03 48.29
C LEU A 20 -26.16 25.78 47.28
N CYS A 21 -25.97 24.53 46.85
CA CYS A 21 -25.19 24.23 45.63
C CYS A 21 -26.02 24.54 44.41
N VAL A 22 -25.80 25.71 43.82
CA VAL A 22 -26.25 26.03 42.47
C VAL A 22 -25.37 25.20 41.50
N ALA A 23 -25.90 24.10 41.01
CA ALA A 23 -25.28 23.35 39.91
C ALA A 23 -25.52 24.10 38.60
N VAL A 24 -24.53 24.89 38.18
CA VAL A 24 -24.47 25.44 36.83
C VAL A 24 -24.09 24.27 35.90
N PHE A 25 -25.10 23.72 35.22
CA PHE A 25 -24.86 22.82 34.07
C PHE A 25 -24.34 23.65 32.91
N THR A 26 -23.01 23.76 32.78
CA THR A 26 -22.40 24.15 31.51
C THR A 26 -22.45 22.96 30.59
N LEU A 27 -23.39 22.95 29.65
CA LEU A 27 -23.36 22.08 28.47
C LEU A 27 -22.19 22.53 27.58
N GLY A 28 -21.00 22.02 27.86
CA GLY A 28 -19.90 22.03 26.93
C GLY A 28 -20.14 20.94 25.87
N PRO A 29 -19.80 21.20 24.62
CA PRO A 29 -19.87 20.15 23.60
C PRO A 29 -18.79 19.10 23.91
N THR A 30 -19.22 18.01 24.56
CA THR A 30 -18.37 16.82 24.71
C THR A 30 -18.30 16.08 23.39
N GLY A 31 -17.49 16.60 22.47
CA GLY A 31 -16.95 15.79 21.39
C GLY A 31 -15.97 14.79 22.00
N CYS A 32 -16.46 13.65 22.44
CA CYS A 32 -15.60 12.53 22.80
C CYS A 32 -14.88 12.02 21.55
N HIS A 33 -13.80 12.66 21.18
CA HIS A 33 -12.76 11.99 20.42
C HIS A 33 -12.17 10.94 21.38
N ARG A 34 -12.59 9.69 21.21
CA ARG A 34 -11.95 8.55 21.84
C ARG A 34 -10.52 8.53 21.32
N ARG A 35 -9.59 9.15 22.03
CA ARG A 35 -8.15 8.95 21.79
C ARG A 35 -7.94 7.46 21.96
N GLN A 36 -7.66 6.76 20.86
CA GLN A 36 -7.09 5.42 20.96
C GLN A 36 -5.85 5.59 21.84
N THR A 37 -5.82 4.95 22.98
CA THR A 37 -4.62 4.87 23.81
C THR A 37 -3.64 4.01 23.05
N VAL A 38 -2.67 4.66 22.40
CA VAL A 38 -1.57 3.96 21.74
C VAL A 38 -0.75 3.28 22.83
N GLU A 39 -0.51 1.98 22.69
CA GLU A 39 0.32 1.25 23.64
C GLU A 39 1.73 1.84 23.70
N PRO A 40 2.36 1.91 24.89
CA PRO A 40 3.72 2.41 25.02
C PRO A 40 4.67 1.60 24.12
N GLY A 41 5.49 2.30 23.32
CA GLY A 41 6.44 1.67 22.40
C GLY A 41 5.86 1.22 21.06
N TYR A 42 4.59 1.44 20.78
CA TYR A 42 4.02 1.22 19.45
C TYR A 42 4.43 2.32 18.49
N HIS A 43 4.92 1.93 17.33
CA HIS A 43 5.32 2.81 16.24
C HIS A 43 4.65 2.39 14.94
N GLU A 44 4.26 3.38 14.16
CA GLU A 44 3.67 3.20 12.85
C GLU A 44 4.27 4.22 11.89
N TYR A 45 5.17 3.74 11.04
CA TYR A 45 5.90 4.58 10.10
C TYR A 45 5.59 4.22 8.65
N ALA A 46 5.43 5.25 7.82
CA ALA A 46 5.49 5.11 6.38
C ALA A 46 6.87 5.53 5.87
N TYR A 47 7.42 4.74 4.97
CA TYR A 47 8.72 4.96 4.32
C TYR A 47 8.47 5.28 2.86
N VAL A 48 8.87 6.48 2.44
CA VAL A 48 8.62 7.01 1.10
C VAL A 48 9.95 7.22 0.39
N THR A 49 10.15 6.55 -0.74
CA THR A 49 11.34 6.72 -1.57
C THR A 49 11.27 8.02 -2.37
N ASN A 50 12.34 8.81 -2.33
CA ASN A 50 12.46 10.10 -3.01
C ASN A 50 13.51 9.98 -4.12
N GLY A 51 13.07 9.66 -5.35
CA GLY A 51 13.95 9.28 -6.46
C GLY A 51 15.02 10.30 -6.81
N LYS A 52 14.69 11.59 -6.80
CA LYS A 52 15.66 12.67 -7.10
C LYS A 52 16.39 13.23 -5.89
N SER A 53 15.97 12.89 -4.67
CA SER A 53 16.65 13.32 -3.45
C SER A 53 17.59 12.25 -2.88
N ASN A 54 17.67 11.06 -3.48
CA ASN A 54 18.47 9.94 -3.00
C ASN A 54 18.25 9.65 -1.52
N SER A 55 17.00 9.66 -1.11
CA SER A 55 16.62 9.55 0.30
C SER A 55 15.29 8.81 0.48
N VAL A 56 15.01 8.43 1.71
CA VAL A 56 13.73 7.93 2.17
C VAL A 56 13.20 8.85 3.24
N SER A 57 11.98 9.35 3.09
CA SER A 57 11.26 10.10 4.14
C SER A 57 10.55 9.12 5.05
N VAL A 58 10.62 9.36 6.36
CA VAL A 58 9.96 8.58 7.41
C VAL A 58 8.82 9.42 7.98
N LEU A 59 7.59 8.97 7.74
CA LEU A 59 6.39 9.63 8.22
C LEU A 59 5.86 8.89 9.45
N ASP A 60 5.70 9.60 10.56
CA ASP A 60 5.02 9.09 11.74
C ASP A 60 3.51 9.22 11.53
N LEU A 61 2.81 8.09 11.46
CA LEU A 61 1.38 8.06 11.17
C LEU A 61 0.51 8.39 12.39
N LEU A 62 1.04 8.28 13.60
CA LEU A 62 0.36 8.71 14.82
C LEU A 62 0.38 10.22 14.99
N GLN A 63 1.41 10.89 14.43
CA GLN A 63 1.60 12.33 14.50
C GLN A 63 1.33 13.04 13.17
N LEU A 64 1.14 12.29 12.08
CA LEU A 64 0.93 12.75 10.70
C LEU A 64 1.97 13.80 10.27
N ARG A 65 3.25 13.46 10.46
CA ARG A 65 4.36 14.35 10.07
C ARG A 65 5.59 13.57 9.62
N ASN A 66 6.42 14.22 8.82
CA ASN A 66 7.75 13.72 8.49
C ASN A 66 8.68 13.89 9.72
N VAL A 67 9.19 12.79 10.24
CA VAL A 67 10.04 12.79 11.44
C VAL A 67 11.51 12.62 11.10
N LYS A 68 11.83 12.10 9.91
CA LYS A 68 13.22 11.88 9.48
C LYS A 68 13.34 11.74 7.97
N THR A 69 14.43 12.22 7.42
CA THR A 69 14.86 11.91 6.05
C THR A 69 16.18 11.14 6.14
N ILE A 70 16.20 9.95 5.56
CA ILE A 70 17.32 9.00 5.61
C ILE A 70 18.01 9.03 4.24
N PRO A 71 19.28 9.42 4.13
CA PRO A 71 20.06 9.26 2.90
C PRO A 71 20.20 7.77 2.57
N VAL A 72 20.00 7.42 1.29
CA VAL A 72 20.19 6.07 0.74
C VAL A 72 21.04 6.13 -0.53
N GLY A 73 21.14 5.05 -1.28
CA GLY A 73 21.81 5.08 -2.58
C GLY A 73 21.10 5.98 -3.60
N ALA A 74 21.74 6.24 -4.74
CA ALA A 74 21.20 7.08 -5.78
C ALA A 74 20.05 6.38 -6.56
N GLY A 75 19.02 7.18 -6.91
CA GLY A 75 17.87 6.72 -7.67
C GLY A 75 17.04 5.66 -6.95
N PRO A 76 16.55 5.87 -5.70
CA PRO A 76 15.67 4.89 -5.07
C PRO A 76 14.37 4.75 -5.86
N THR A 77 13.99 3.49 -6.19
CA THR A 77 12.84 3.16 -7.05
C THR A 77 11.77 2.36 -6.35
N GLY A 78 12.13 1.29 -5.66
CA GLY A 78 11.19 0.40 -4.99
C GLY A 78 11.52 0.24 -3.51
N VAL A 79 10.49 0.08 -2.70
CA VAL A 79 10.63 -0.14 -1.25
C VAL A 79 9.78 -1.32 -0.79
N ALA A 80 10.32 -2.11 0.14
CA ALA A 80 9.60 -3.22 0.75
C ALA A 80 9.85 -3.27 2.26
N ALA A 81 8.82 -3.58 3.04
CA ALA A 81 8.95 -3.86 4.46
C ALA A 81 9.15 -5.36 4.70
N SER A 82 10.00 -5.70 5.67
CA SER A 82 10.10 -7.08 6.13
C SER A 82 8.78 -7.52 6.79
N PRO A 83 8.26 -8.71 6.47
CA PRO A 83 7.09 -9.24 7.17
C PRO A 83 7.39 -9.65 8.62
N THR A 84 8.66 -9.97 8.94
CA THR A 84 9.04 -10.57 10.23
C THR A 84 10.03 -9.75 11.04
N ARG A 85 10.70 -8.74 10.44
CA ARG A 85 11.73 -7.91 11.08
C ARG A 85 11.33 -6.44 11.03
N ASN A 86 11.93 -5.62 11.90
CA ASN A 86 11.78 -4.17 11.86
C ASN A 86 12.79 -3.56 10.87
N GLU A 87 12.71 -4.03 9.60
CA GLU A 87 13.62 -3.63 8.51
C GLU A 87 12.83 -3.23 7.26
N ILE A 88 13.38 -2.24 6.55
CA ILE A 88 12.90 -1.74 5.26
C ILE A 88 14.02 -1.88 4.24
N TYR A 89 13.69 -2.36 3.05
CA TYR A 89 14.61 -2.59 1.94
C TYR A 89 14.31 -1.62 0.81
N VAL A 90 15.33 -0.92 0.33
CA VAL A 90 15.21 0.10 -0.72
C VAL A 90 16.10 -0.26 -1.89
N ALA A 91 15.53 -0.38 -3.08
CA ALA A 91 16.27 -0.58 -4.31
C ALA A 91 16.76 0.77 -4.86
N ASN A 92 18.09 0.91 -4.99
CA ASN A 92 18.74 2.13 -5.47
C ASN A 92 19.28 1.87 -6.89
N ALA A 93 18.48 2.25 -7.90
CA ALA A 93 18.73 1.87 -9.29
C ALA A 93 20.04 2.42 -9.85
N ASP A 94 20.38 3.67 -9.55
CA ASP A 94 21.58 4.32 -10.07
C ASP A 94 22.86 3.92 -9.30
N SER A 95 22.72 3.51 -8.04
CA SER A 95 23.84 3.03 -7.21
C SER A 95 24.07 1.52 -7.30
N ASN A 96 23.19 0.75 -7.95
CA ASN A 96 23.29 -0.70 -8.08
C ASN A 96 23.40 -1.43 -6.71
N ASN A 97 22.60 -1.00 -5.75
CA ASN A 97 22.60 -1.60 -4.42
C ASN A 97 21.22 -1.56 -3.76
N ILE A 98 21.11 -2.28 -2.65
CA ILE A 98 19.96 -2.26 -1.76
C ILE A 98 20.38 -1.66 -0.43
N SER A 99 19.68 -0.62 0.05
CA SER A 99 19.83 -0.13 1.41
C SER A 99 18.87 -0.88 2.34
N ILE A 100 19.37 -1.31 3.50
CA ILE A 100 18.59 -1.90 4.59
C ILE A 100 18.48 -0.86 5.70
N ILE A 101 17.26 -0.43 5.96
CA ILE A 101 16.93 0.54 7.01
C ILE A 101 16.40 -0.22 8.22
N ASN A 102 17.00 0.01 9.39
CA ASN A 102 16.45 -0.41 10.67
C ASN A 102 15.30 0.54 11.06
N ALA A 103 14.08 0.01 11.18
CA ALA A 103 12.88 0.81 11.40
C ALA A 103 12.78 1.36 12.85
N GLU A 104 13.41 0.70 13.82
CA GLU A 104 13.39 1.20 15.21
C GLU A 104 14.25 2.44 15.38
N ARG A 105 15.40 2.48 14.70
CA ARG A 105 16.38 3.59 14.78
C ARG A 105 16.24 4.57 13.62
N ASN A 106 15.55 4.18 12.57
CA ASN A 106 15.41 4.94 11.33
C ASN A 106 16.78 5.34 10.74
N VAL A 107 17.67 4.37 10.57
CA VAL A 107 19.01 4.54 9.97
C VAL A 107 19.31 3.43 8.99
N VAL A 108 20.10 3.70 7.95
CA VAL A 108 20.66 2.66 7.09
C VAL A 108 21.64 1.84 7.93
N GLU A 109 21.36 0.54 8.05
CA GLU A 109 22.16 -0.38 8.84
C GLU A 109 23.12 -1.19 7.96
N ALA A 110 22.73 -1.41 6.70
CA ALA A 110 23.58 -2.08 5.71
C ALA A 110 23.27 -1.60 4.30
N THR A 111 24.25 -1.71 3.43
CA THR A 111 24.11 -1.52 1.98
C THR A 111 24.71 -2.72 1.28
N ILE A 112 23.92 -3.38 0.43
CA ILE A 112 24.31 -4.61 -0.28
C ILE A 112 24.40 -4.30 -1.77
N GLY A 113 25.60 -4.49 -2.37
CA GLY A 113 25.79 -4.39 -3.81
C GLY A 113 25.01 -5.49 -4.53
N VAL A 114 24.32 -5.12 -5.61
CA VAL A 114 23.61 -6.03 -6.52
C VAL A 114 24.02 -5.73 -7.96
N HIS A 115 23.30 -6.27 -8.94
CA HIS A 115 23.57 -5.98 -10.34
C HIS A 115 22.94 -4.66 -10.80
N ARG A 116 23.11 -4.33 -12.11
CA ARG A 116 22.77 -3.01 -12.66
C ARG A 116 21.27 -2.73 -12.63
N ALA A 117 20.96 -1.50 -12.23
CA ALA A 117 19.62 -0.93 -12.18
C ALA A 117 18.60 -1.85 -11.45
N PRO A 118 18.79 -2.14 -10.15
CA PRO A 118 17.76 -2.79 -9.36
C PRO A 118 16.50 -1.93 -9.36
N TYR A 119 15.38 -2.52 -9.79
CA TYR A 119 14.14 -1.78 -9.95
C TYR A 119 13.17 -2.02 -8.79
N PHE A 120 13.06 -3.27 -8.36
CA PHE A 120 12.14 -3.66 -7.30
C PHE A 120 12.78 -4.72 -6.40
N VAL A 121 12.38 -4.72 -5.13
CA VAL A 121 12.78 -5.72 -4.13
C VAL A 121 11.53 -6.35 -3.52
N SER A 122 11.50 -7.69 -3.46
CA SER A 122 10.44 -8.47 -2.81
C SER A 122 11.06 -9.33 -1.72
N VAL A 123 10.43 -9.34 -0.54
CA VAL A 123 10.86 -10.16 0.59
C VAL A 123 10.04 -11.44 0.64
N SER A 124 10.69 -12.57 0.92
CA SER A 124 9.98 -13.83 1.11
C SER A 124 9.05 -13.77 2.33
N PRO A 125 7.93 -14.53 2.35
CA PRO A 125 6.97 -14.51 3.46
C PRO A 125 7.58 -14.86 4.83
N ASP A 126 8.64 -15.68 4.84
CA ASP A 126 9.38 -16.05 6.05
C ASP A 126 10.39 -14.98 6.52
N GLY A 127 10.55 -13.90 5.74
CA GLY A 127 11.48 -12.80 6.04
C GLY A 127 12.95 -13.14 5.92
N LYS A 128 13.32 -14.29 5.31
CA LYS A 128 14.72 -14.74 5.25
C LYS A 128 15.46 -14.31 3.99
N ARG A 129 14.75 -14.09 2.89
CA ARG A 129 15.35 -13.76 1.60
C ARG A 129 14.70 -12.56 0.94
N ALA A 130 15.50 -11.79 0.22
CA ALA A 130 15.01 -10.76 -0.70
C ALA A 130 15.39 -11.11 -2.14
N TYR A 131 14.46 -10.86 -3.05
CA TYR A 131 14.61 -11.07 -4.49
C TYR A 131 14.60 -9.71 -5.18
N VAL A 132 15.67 -9.38 -5.87
CA VAL A 132 15.90 -8.08 -6.50
C VAL A 132 15.95 -8.23 -8.01
N ALA A 133 14.98 -7.64 -8.70
CA ALA A 133 14.96 -7.59 -10.15
C ALA A 133 15.97 -6.51 -10.65
N ASN A 134 17.06 -6.94 -11.29
CA ASN A 134 18.09 -6.07 -11.83
C ASN A 134 17.80 -5.77 -13.30
N SER A 135 17.05 -4.71 -13.55
CA SER A 135 16.52 -4.37 -14.87
C SER A 135 17.60 -4.14 -15.94
N GLY A 136 18.77 -3.64 -15.53
CA GLY A 136 19.90 -3.41 -16.42
C GLY A 136 20.83 -4.61 -16.64
N SER A 137 20.55 -5.78 -16.05
CA SER A 137 21.45 -6.95 -16.09
C SER A 137 20.76 -8.27 -16.43
N ALA A 138 19.47 -8.26 -16.75
CA ALA A 138 18.69 -9.46 -17.08
C ALA A 138 18.85 -10.59 -16.04
N ASN A 139 18.83 -10.25 -14.75
CA ASN A 139 18.93 -11.22 -13.67
C ASN A 139 18.19 -10.79 -12.41
N VAL A 140 18.02 -11.73 -11.50
CA VAL A 140 17.51 -11.52 -10.14
C VAL A 140 18.64 -11.84 -9.16
N SER A 141 18.97 -10.90 -8.27
CA SER A 141 19.83 -11.17 -7.12
C SER A 141 18.99 -11.71 -5.97
N VAL A 142 19.43 -12.79 -5.36
CA VAL A 142 18.83 -13.33 -4.14
C VAL A 142 19.73 -13.01 -2.97
N ILE A 143 19.21 -12.27 -2.01
CA ILE A 143 19.93 -11.85 -0.80
C ILE A 143 19.44 -12.71 0.37
N ASP A 144 20.38 -13.28 1.11
CA ASP A 144 20.13 -13.83 2.44
C ASP A 144 20.12 -12.68 3.43
N LEU A 145 19.00 -12.49 4.14
CA LEU A 145 18.77 -11.34 5.02
C LEU A 145 19.36 -11.53 6.43
N ASP A 146 19.73 -12.77 6.81
CA ASP A 146 20.44 -13.02 8.05
C ASP A 146 21.93 -12.65 7.92
N THR A 147 22.54 -13.08 6.84
CA THR A 147 23.97 -12.83 6.55
C THR A 147 24.19 -11.51 5.80
N ARG A 148 23.12 -10.91 5.23
CA ARG A 148 23.16 -9.69 4.41
C ARG A 148 24.10 -9.82 3.21
N THR A 149 24.07 -10.98 2.56
CA THR A 149 24.90 -11.29 1.39
C THR A 149 24.07 -11.76 0.21
N VAL A 150 24.55 -11.51 -1.01
CA VAL A 150 23.97 -12.10 -2.22
C VAL A 150 24.39 -13.55 -2.28
N ILE A 151 23.43 -14.48 -2.19
CA ILE A 151 23.66 -15.93 -2.20
C ILE A 151 23.46 -16.55 -3.59
N ALA A 152 22.76 -15.86 -4.49
CA ALA A 152 22.57 -16.30 -5.87
C ALA A 152 22.31 -15.13 -6.80
N THR A 153 22.73 -15.30 -8.06
CA THR A 153 22.37 -14.44 -9.19
C THR A 153 21.73 -15.33 -10.26
N ILE A 154 20.42 -15.14 -10.46
CA ILE A 154 19.61 -16.00 -11.33
C ILE A 154 19.36 -15.25 -12.64
N ARG A 155 19.86 -15.78 -13.76
CA ARG A 155 19.61 -15.22 -15.08
C ARG A 155 18.13 -15.42 -15.45
N VAL A 156 17.47 -14.35 -15.90
CA VAL A 156 16.09 -14.32 -16.40
C VAL A 156 16.04 -13.63 -17.77
N GLY A 157 14.87 -13.26 -18.25
CA GLY A 157 14.75 -12.49 -19.50
C GLY A 157 15.15 -11.03 -19.35
N GLY A 158 15.12 -10.30 -20.46
CA GLY A 158 15.60 -8.92 -20.56
C GLY A 158 14.73 -7.90 -19.82
N ALA A 159 15.39 -6.92 -19.22
CA ALA A 159 14.79 -5.83 -18.44
C ALA A 159 13.75 -6.33 -17.42
N PRO A 160 14.11 -7.22 -16.46
CA PRO A 160 13.16 -7.67 -15.46
C PRO A 160 12.60 -6.48 -14.68
N GLY A 161 11.26 -6.42 -14.57
CA GLY A 161 10.54 -5.36 -13.85
C GLY A 161 10.33 -5.72 -12.40
N LEU A 162 9.45 -6.66 -12.14
CA LEU A 162 9.14 -7.15 -10.81
C LEU A 162 9.62 -8.59 -10.63
N ALA A 163 10.03 -8.90 -9.40
CA ALA A 163 10.22 -10.26 -8.93
C ALA A 163 9.36 -10.42 -7.67
N ARG A 164 8.21 -11.09 -7.77
CA ARG A 164 7.32 -11.31 -6.62
C ARG A 164 7.40 -12.75 -6.15
N VAL A 165 7.58 -12.91 -4.84
CA VAL A 165 7.56 -14.24 -4.22
C VAL A 165 6.11 -14.66 -3.98
N SER A 166 5.80 -15.93 -4.27
CA SER A 166 4.48 -16.51 -4.01
C SER A 166 4.16 -16.54 -2.51
N PRO A 167 2.87 -16.43 -2.11
CA PRO A 167 2.47 -16.48 -0.70
C PRO A 167 2.96 -17.72 0.06
N ASP A 168 3.08 -18.88 -0.60
CA ASP A 168 3.64 -20.09 -0.01
C ASP A 168 5.19 -20.13 0.04
N GLY A 169 5.84 -19.09 -0.49
CA GLY A 169 7.29 -18.93 -0.49
C GLY A 169 8.08 -19.82 -1.46
N LYS A 170 7.41 -20.69 -2.25
CA LYS A 170 8.10 -21.71 -3.06
C LYS A 170 8.56 -21.21 -4.43
N LEU A 171 7.93 -20.16 -4.94
CA LEU A 171 8.21 -19.62 -6.26
C LEU A 171 8.47 -18.10 -6.18
N ALA A 172 9.25 -17.60 -7.13
CA ALA A 172 9.31 -16.19 -7.45
C ALA A 172 9.01 -16.00 -8.94
N VAL A 173 8.06 -15.11 -9.24
CA VAL A 173 7.59 -14.81 -10.60
C VAL A 173 8.19 -13.50 -11.05
N VAL A 174 8.78 -13.47 -12.24
CA VAL A 174 9.54 -12.34 -12.76
C VAL A 174 9.01 -11.92 -14.12
N SER A 175 8.55 -10.67 -14.25
CA SER A 175 8.17 -10.09 -15.55
C SER A 175 9.40 -9.62 -16.33
N ASN A 176 9.61 -10.10 -17.56
CA ASN A 176 10.74 -9.75 -18.41
C ASN A 176 10.24 -8.84 -19.55
N ARG A 177 10.39 -7.53 -19.36
CA ARG A 177 9.73 -6.51 -20.20
C ARG A 177 10.16 -6.51 -21.66
N THR A 178 11.45 -6.70 -21.94
CA THR A 178 11.94 -6.63 -23.34
C THR A 178 11.84 -7.96 -24.06
N ASP A 179 11.80 -9.08 -23.34
CA ASP A 179 11.70 -10.40 -23.95
C ASP A 179 10.25 -10.88 -24.10
N ASN A 180 9.26 -10.12 -23.55
CA ASN A 180 7.86 -10.48 -23.56
C ASN A 180 7.61 -11.87 -22.95
N THR A 181 8.25 -12.14 -21.82
CA THR A 181 8.16 -13.43 -21.11
C THR A 181 7.96 -13.22 -19.62
N VAL A 182 7.57 -14.29 -18.95
CA VAL A 182 7.64 -14.42 -17.50
C VAL A 182 8.59 -15.57 -17.15
N SER A 183 9.48 -15.35 -16.18
CA SER A 183 10.32 -16.41 -15.61
C SER A 183 9.75 -16.81 -14.25
N ILE A 184 9.67 -18.12 -13.99
CA ILE A 184 9.28 -18.70 -12.71
C ILE A 184 10.51 -19.34 -12.08
N ILE A 185 10.93 -18.81 -10.94
CA ILE A 185 12.08 -19.25 -10.17
C ILE A 185 11.61 -20.19 -9.06
N ASP A 186 12.26 -21.34 -8.92
CA ASP A 186 12.17 -22.20 -7.75
C ASP A 186 13.04 -21.59 -6.63
N THR A 187 12.42 -21.17 -5.53
CA THR A 187 13.09 -20.47 -4.43
C THR A 187 14.01 -21.37 -3.61
N GLN A 188 13.77 -22.67 -3.61
CA GLN A 188 14.61 -23.64 -2.92
C GLN A 188 15.86 -23.97 -3.73
N ARG A 189 15.69 -24.19 -5.04
CA ARG A 189 16.80 -24.51 -5.95
C ARG A 189 17.58 -23.27 -6.39
N LEU A 190 17.02 -22.08 -6.22
CA LEU A 190 17.57 -20.80 -6.70
C LEU A 190 17.88 -20.83 -8.20
N ALA A 191 16.96 -21.35 -8.97
CA ALA A 191 17.08 -21.49 -10.42
C ALA A 191 15.75 -21.26 -11.12
N VAL A 192 15.80 -20.82 -12.38
CA VAL A 192 14.60 -20.74 -13.22
C VAL A 192 14.07 -22.14 -13.46
N ARG A 193 12.80 -22.37 -13.07
CA ARG A 193 12.08 -23.60 -13.32
C ARG A 193 11.47 -23.64 -14.71
N SER A 194 10.90 -22.50 -15.14
CA SER A 194 10.29 -22.34 -16.46
C SER A 194 10.28 -20.88 -16.89
N THR A 195 10.23 -20.67 -18.20
CA THR A 195 9.99 -19.36 -18.82
C THR A 195 8.88 -19.53 -19.84
N ALA A 196 7.83 -18.69 -19.73
CA ALA A 196 6.70 -18.72 -20.65
C ALA A 196 6.66 -17.42 -21.47
N PRO A 197 6.36 -17.50 -22.78
CA PRO A 197 6.03 -16.34 -23.59
C PRO A 197 4.73 -15.71 -23.09
N LEU A 198 4.69 -14.37 -23.11
CA LEU A 198 3.51 -13.58 -22.74
C LEU A 198 3.17 -12.54 -23.81
N CYS A 199 2.30 -11.63 -23.45
CA CYS A 199 1.96 -10.41 -24.16
C CYS A 199 3.09 -9.37 -24.13
N GLN A 200 2.93 -8.26 -24.83
CA GLN A 200 4.01 -7.28 -25.01
C GLN A 200 4.27 -6.41 -23.76
N GLN A 201 5.53 -6.28 -23.40
CA GLN A 201 6.03 -5.46 -22.29
C GLN A 201 5.39 -5.83 -20.93
N PRO A 202 5.45 -7.09 -20.47
CA PRO A 202 4.93 -7.48 -19.17
C PRO A 202 5.56 -6.61 -18.06
N GLN A 203 4.74 -5.97 -17.23
CA GLN A 203 5.19 -4.98 -16.26
C GLN A 203 4.79 -5.38 -14.84
N ASP A 204 3.59 -5.04 -14.39
CA ASP A 204 3.12 -5.41 -13.06
C ASP A 204 2.56 -6.83 -13.04
N LEU A 205 2.69 -7.48 -11.90
CA LEU A 205 2.16 -8.82 -11.69
C LEU A 205 1.66 -9.01 -10.27
N VAL A 206 0.64 -9.85 -10.12
CA VAL A 206 0.15 -10.32 -8.82
C VAL A 206 0.06 -11.84 -8.83
N ILE A 207 0.21 -12.44 -7.66
CA ILE A 207 0.06 -13.89 -7.45
C ILE A 207 -1.14 -14.10 -6.55
N LEU A 208 -2.00 -15.06 -6.87
CA LEU A 208 -3.17 -15.39 -6.04
C LEU A 208 -2.76 -15.86 -4.64
N PRO A 209 -3.58 -15.64 -3.61
CA PRO A 209 -3.28 -16.03 -2.23
C PRO A 209 -2.99 -17.52 -2.05
N ASP A 210 -3.57 -18.38 -2.88
CA ASP A 210 -3.34 -19.83 -2.90
C ASP A 210 -2.08 -20.25 -3.67
N SER A 211 -1.34 -19.29 -4.24
CA SER A 211 -0.14 -19.52 -5.04
C SER A 211 -0.36 -20.33 -6.33
N SER A 212 -1.59 -20.48 -6.80
CA SER A 212 -1.93 -21.26 -7.98
C SER A 212 -1.65 -20.56 -9.31
N LYS A 213 -1.95 -19.25 -9.37
CA LYS A 213 -1.86 -18.44 -10.59
C LYS A 213 -1.15 -17.11 -10.34
N ALA A 214 -0.56 -16.57 -11.41
CA ALA A 214 -0.13 -15.19 -11.51
C ALA A 214 -0.86 -14.49 -12.65
N PHE A 215 -1.20 -13.22 -12.44
CA PHE A 215 -1.69 -12.33 -13.48
C PHE A 215 -0.63 -11.27 -13.77
N VAL A 216 -0.43 -10.96 -15.05
CA VAL A 216 0.61 -10.06 -15.53
C VAL A 216 0.03 -9.04 -16.49
N ALA A 217 0.17 -7.75 -16.17
CA ALA A 217 -0.26 -6.66 -17.04
C ALA A 217 0.74 -6.40 -18.15
N CYS A 218 0.27 -6.27 -19.37
CA CYS A 218 1.07 -6.06 -20.58
C CYS A 218 0.65 -4.75 -21.29
N PRO A 219 1.20 -3.61 -20.88
CA PRO A 219 0.82 -2.31 -21.45
C PRO A 219 1.13 -2.18 -22.96
N GLY A 220 2.09 -2.94 -23.48
CA GLY A 220 2.44 -2.89 -24.90
C GLY A 220 1.40 -3.51 -25.85
N SER A 221 0.53 -4.38 -25.35
CA SER A 221 -0.53 -5.03 -26.14
C SER A 221 -1.95 -4.80 -25.60
N ASN A 222 -2.11 -4.00 -24.53
CA ASN A 222 -3.41 -3.76 -23.88
C ASN A 222 -4.05 -5.04 -23.32
N GLN A 223 -3.24 -5.95 -22.83
CA GLN A 223 -3.66 -7.27 -22.38
C GLN A 223 -3.26 -7.57 -20.95
N LEU A 224 -3.99 -8.49 -20.35
CA LEU A 224 -3.64 -9.17 -19.11
C LEU A 224 -3.40 -10.66 -19.43
N ALA A 225 -2.26 -11.18 -19.02
CA ALA A 225 -1.98 -12.61 -19.10
C ALA A 225 -2.26 -13.31 -17.79
N SER A 226 -2.85 -14.50 -17.79
CA SER A 226 -2.87 -15.39 -16.64
C SER A 226 -1.93 -16.58 -16.86
N VAL A 227 -1.18 -16.95 -15.80
CA VAL A 227 -0.15 -17.98 -15.83
C VAL A 227 -0.42 -18.98 -14.72
N ASP A 228 -0.51 -20.26 -15.07
CA ASP A 228 -0.58 -21.36 -14.10
C ASP A 228 0.80 -21.61 -13.51
N LEU A 229 0.93 -21.47 -12.20
CA LEU A 229 2.21 -21.58 -11.52
C LEU A 229 2.67 -23.03 -11.34
N ALA A 230 1.78 -24.01 -11.38
CA ALA A 230 2.14 -25.41 -11.28
C ALA A 230 2.81 -25.92 -12.57
N SER A 231 2.25 -25.66 -13.72
CA SER A 231 2.79 -26.04 -15.03
C SER A 231 3.81 -25.03 -15.59
N GLY A 232 3.75 -23.77 -15.13
CA GLY A 232 4.55 -22.67 -15.66
C GLY A 232 4.09 -22.21 -17.05
N ARG A 233 2.84 -22.46 -17.44
CA ARG A 233 2.30 -22.12 -18.76
C ARG A 233 1.32 -20.96 -18.67
N MET A 234 1.27 -20.16 -19.70
CA MET A 234 0.19 -19.18 -19.87
C MET A 234 -1.13 -19.93 -20.10
N LEU A 235 -2.17 -19.52 -19.35
CA LEU A 235 -3.53 -20.04 -19.46
C LEU A 235 -4.33 -19.30 -20.52
N THR A 236 -4.32 -17.96 -20.43
CA THR A 236 -5.08 -17.11 -21.35
C THR A 236 -4.50 -15.71 -21.44
N LEU A 237 -4.88 -15.02 -22.52
CA LEU A 237 -4.71 -13.57 -22.69
C LEU A 237 -6.08 -12.93 -22.69
N LEU A 238 -6.24 -11.90 -21.91
CA LEU A 238 -7.47 -11.13 -21.76
C LEU A 238 -7.27 -9.73 -22.32
N ASP A 239 -8.12 -9.30 -23.23
CA ASP A 239 -8.13 -7.92 -23.67
C ASP A 239 -8.75 -7.04 -22.57
N VAL A 240 -7.99 -6.07 -22.10
CA VAL A 240 -8.40 -5.10 -21.08
C VAL A 240 -8.37 -3.68 -21.65
N GLY A 241 -8.44 -2.65 -20.84
CA GLY A 241 -8.38 -1.29 -21.34
C GLY A 241 -6.98 -0.87 -21.85
N ASN A 242 -6.88 0.35 -22.35
CA ASN A 242 -5.67 0.85 -22.99
C ASN A 242 -4.56 1.11 -21.98
N MET A 243 -3.40 0.49 -22.17
CA MET A 243 -2.19 0.60 -21.36
C MET A 243 -2.42 0.18 -19.89
N PRO A 244 -2.66 -1.12 -19.62
CA PRO A 244 -2.76 -1.63 -18.26
C PRO A 244 -1.39 -1.52 -17.56
N VAL A 245 -1.33 -0.81 -16.43
CA VAL A 245 -0.05 -0.50 -15.75
C VAL A 245 0.07 -1.09 -14.37
N GLN A 246 -1.07 -1.39 -13.68
CA GLN A 246 -1.04 -1.89 -12.32
C GLN A 246 -2.25 -2.77 -12.02
N LEU A 247 -2.04 -3.69 -11.10
CA LEU A 247 -2.96 -4.74 -10.70
C LEU A 247 -3.27 -4.65 -9.21
N ALA A 248 -4.53 -4.43 -8.85
CA ALA A 248 -5.01 -4.47 -7.48
C ALA A 248 -5.88 -5.72 -7.27
N LEU A 249 -5.34 -6.70 -6.56
CA LEU A 249 -6.03 -7.94 -6.25
C LEU A 249 -6.86 -7.78 -4.97
N LYS A 250 -8.11 -8.27 -4.97
CA LYS A 250 -8.87 -8.40 -3.73
C LYS A 250 -8.13 -9.33 -2.76
N PRO A 251 -8.14 -9.04 -1.45
CA PRO A 251 -7.54 -9.90 -0.43
C PRO A 251 -8.03 -11.36 -0.47
N ASP A 252 -9.29 -11.61 -0.83
CA ASP A 252 -9.85 -12.96 -1.00
C ASP A 252 -9.40 -13.66 -2.30
N GLY A 253 -8.76 -12.92 -3.21
CA GLY A 253 -8.28 -13.42 -4.49
C GLY A 253 -9.36 -13.58 -5.57
N GLY A 254 -10.62 -13.23 -5.31
CA GLY A 254 -11.75 -13.46 -6.24
C GLY A 254 -11.73 -12.56 -7.46
N GLU A 255 -11.42 -11.29 -7.29
CA GLU A 255 -11.41 -10.30 -8.37
C GLU A 255 -10.10 -9.52 -8.42
N LEU A 256 -9.75 -9.11 -9.62
CA LEU A 256 -8.57 -8.32 -9.92
C LEU A 256 -8.97 -7.04 -10.66
N PHE A 257 -8.52 -5.89 -10.17
CA PHE A 257 -8.73 -4.58 -10.78
C PHE A 257 -7.47 -4.17 -11.55
N VAL A 258 -7.63 -3.88 -12.83
CA VAL A 258 -6.55 -3.54 -13.76
C VAL A 258 -6.63 -2.06 -14.10
N SER A 259 -5.71 -1.24 -13.61
CA SER A 259 -5.65 0.19 -13.95
C SER A 259 -5.15 0.40 -15.38
N ASN A 260 -5.99 0.96 -16.24
CA ASN A 260 -5.70 1.21 -17.65
C ASN A 260 -5.37 2.68 -17.86
N PHE A 261 -4.08 3.01 -17.83
CA PHE A 261 -3.55 4.38 -17.76
C PHE A 261 -4.07 5.30 -18.88
N ARG A 262 -4.04 4.84 -20.13
CA ARG A 262 -4.53 5.62 -21.28
C ARG A 262 -6.02 5.39 -21.56
N GLY A 263 -6.63 4.43 -20.88
CA GLY A 263 -8.06 4.15 -21.00
C GLY A 263 -8.92 5.01 -20.08
N ASN A 264 -8.31 5.69 -19.08
CA ASN A 264 -9.02 6.45 -18.05
C ASN A 264 -10.08 5.60 -17.31
N ASN A 265 -9.83 4.29 -17.24
CA ASN A 265 -10.72 3.31 -16.65
C ASN A 265 -9.92 2.23 -15.91
N PHE A 266 -10.62 1.38 -15.20
CA PHE A 266 -10.08 0.09 -14.77
C PHE A 266 -10.98 -1.04 -15.32
N SER A 267 -10.37 -2.21 -15.52
CA SER A 267 -11.08 -3.44 -15.87
C SER A 267 -11.17 -4.35 -14.64
N ILE A 268 -12.32 -5.01 -14.46
CA ILE A 268 -12.50 -6.05 -13.43
C ILE A 268 -12.31 -7.40 -14.10
N VAL A 269 -11.51 -8.27 -13.49
CA VAL A 269 -11.25 -9.62 -13.97
C VAL A 269 -11.56 -10.63 -12.88
N GLU A 270 -12.44 -11.57 -13.19
CA GLU A 270 -12.72 -12.74 -12.37
C GLU A 270 -11.54 -13.70 -12.41
N THR A 271 -10.89 -13.92 -11.27
CA THR A 271 -9.65 -14.70 -11.23
C THR A 271 -9.89 -16.21 -11.40
N ALA A 272 -11.06 -16.71 -11.00
CA ALA A 272 -11.41 -18.11 -11.09
C ALA A 272 -11.64 -18.54 -12.55
N THR A 273 -12.42 -17.78 -13.31
CA THR A 273 -12.79 -18.07 -14.72
C THR A 273 -11.80 -17.49 -15.71
N ASN A 274 -10.98 -16.51 -15.33
CA ASN A 274 -10.14 -15.69 -16.19
C ASN A 274 -10.99 -14.94 -17.24
N GLU A 275 -12.04 -14.25 -16.81
CA GLU A 275 -12.92 -13.47 -17.67
C GLU A 275 -12.93 -12.00 -17.25
N VAL A 276 -13.09 -11.11 -18.23
CA VAL A 276 -13.26 -9.68 -17.97
C VAL A 276 -14.74 -9.42 -17.69
N GLY A 277 -15.06 -9.10 -16.44
CA GLY A 277 -16.43 -8.80 -16.00
C GLY A 277 -16.93 -7.42 -16.43
N GLY A 278 -16.02 -6.47 -16.68
CA GLY A 278 -16.38 -5.13 -17.11
C GLY A 278 -15.24 -4.13 -17.04
N SER A 279 -15.48 -2.92 -17.56
CA SER A 279 -14.57 -1.78 -17.48
C SER A 279 -15.35 -0.53 -17.07
N TYR A 280 -14.77 0.24 -16.12
CA TYR A 280 -15.44 1.36 -15.49
C TYR A 280 -14.56 2.61 -15.52
N LEU A 281 -15.12 3.74 -15.92
CA LEU A 281 -14.43 5.03 -15.83
C LEU A 281 -14.13 5.35 -14.37
N ILE A 282 -12.91 5.84 -14.08
CA ILE A 282 -12.49 6.11 -12.70
C ILE A 282 -11.89 7.51 -12.51
N GLY A 283 -11.10 7.99 -13.43
CA GLY A 283 -10.41 9.27 -13.42
C GLY A 283 -9.42 9.35 -14.58
N ASP A 284 -8.68 10.45 -14.69
CA ASP A 284 -7.70 10.61 -15.75
C ASP A 284 -6.38 9.95 -15.38
N GLN A 285 -5.89 9.09 -16.26
CA GLN A 285 -4.64 8.35 -16.12
C GLN A 285 -4.54 7.58 -14.77
N PRO A 286 -5.42 6.61 -14.50
CA PRO A 286 -5.33 5.79 -13.28
C PRO A 286 -4.03 4.99 -13.27
N VAL A 287 -3.29 5.05 -12.16
CA VAL A 287 -1.96 4.44 -12.03
C VAL A 287 -1.96 3.28 -11.04
N ARG A 288 -2.38 3.53 -9.80
CA ARG A 288 -2.36 2.53 -8.73
C ARG A 288 -3.72 2.34 -8.11
N GLY A 289 -4.05 1.08 -7.81
CA GLY A 289 -5.20 0.71 -7.02
C GLY A 289 -4.78 -0.02 -5.75
N ILE A 290 -5.56 0.14 -4.68
CA ILE A 290 -5.44 -0.64 -3.45
C ILE A 290 -6.83 -0.99 -2.93
N VAL A 291 -7.04 -2.25 -2.56
CA VAL A 291 -8.31 -2.76 -2.04
C VAL A 291 -8.23 -2.87 -0.52
N THR A 292 -9.31 -2.52 0.18
CA THR A 292 -9.42 -2.69 1.63
C THR A 292 -9.47 -4.17 2.03
N SER A 293 -9.03 -4.49 3.25
CA SER A 293 -8.92 -5.88 3.75
C SER A 293 -10.27 -6.59 3.84
N ASP A 294 -11.37 -5.84 3.92
CA ASP A 294 -12.75 -6.34 3.93
C ASP A 294 -13.34 -6.55 2.52
N ASN A 295 -12.55 -6.37 1.45
CA ASN A 295 -12.93 -6.46 0.03
C ASN A 295 -13.99 -5.44 -0.42
N SER A 296 -14.27 -4.41 0.36
CA SER A 296 -15.41 -3.52 0.11
C SER A 296 -15.10 -2.31 -0.77
N LEU A 297 -13.88 -1.77 -0.69
CA LEU A 297 -13.49 -0.55 -1.38
C LEU A 297 -12.20 -0.72 -2.18
N LEU A 298 -12.19 -0.11 -3.36
CA LEU A 298 -10.99 0.11 -4.16
C LEU A 298 -10.70 1.62 -4.20
N TYR A 299 -9.48 1.99 -3.79
CA TYR A 299 -8.94 3.33 -3.98
C TYR A 299 -8.03 3.34 -5.19
N VAL A 300 -8.19 4.34 -6.07
CA VAL A 300 -7.38 4.46 -7.29
C VAL A 300 -6.80 5.86 -7.40
N SER A 301 -5.47 5.96 -7.51
CA SER A 301 -4.78 7.22 -7.81
C SER A 301 -4.90 7.54 -9.29
N ASN A 302 -5.37 8.75 -9.60
CA ASN A 302 -5.54 9.27 -10.95
C ASN A 302 -4.48 10.33 -11.23
N PHE A 303 -3.40 9.90 -11.86
CA PHE A 303 -2.19 10.69 -12.08
C PHE A 303 -2.44 11.98 -12.89
N GLY A 304 -3.34 11.90 -13.88
CA GLY A 304 -3.62 13.02 -14.77
C GLY A 304 -4.58 14.07 -14.20
N SER A 305 -5.39 13.70 -13.19
CA SER A 305 -6.38 14.60 -12.58
C SER A 305 -6.07 15.01 -11.14
N ASP A 306 -4.90 14.60 -10.60
CA ASP A 306 -4.46 14.94 -9.24
C ASP A 306 -5.47 14.50 -8.15
N THR A 307 -6.15 13.36 -8.35
CA THR A 307 -7.21 12.87 -7.49
C THR A 307 -7.01 11.41 -7.07
N VAL A 308 -7.71 11.01 -6.02
CA VAL A 308 -7.98 9.61 -5.69
C VAL A 308 -9.46 9.35 -5.78
N SER A 309 -9.86 8.35 -6.56
CA SER A 309 -11.23 7.87 -6.64
C SER A 309 -11.46 6.71 -5.69
N VAL A 310 -12.66 6.66 -5.13
CA VAL A 310 -13.13 5.59 -4.24
C VAL A 310 -14.26 4.84 -4.93
N TYR A 311 -14.04 3.56 -5.20
CA TYR A 311 -15.02 2.69 -5.84
C TYR A 311 -15.55 1.68 -4.82
N ALA A 312 -16.86 1.64 -4.61
CA ALA A 312 -17.54 0.65 -3.78
C ALA A 312 -17.75 -0.61 -4.61
N ILE A 313 -17.05 -1.68 -4.24
CA ILE A 313 -16.98 -2.92 -5.02
C ILE A 313 -18.35 -3.56 -5.12
N ASP A 314 -19.04 -3.77 -4.00
CA ASP A 314 -20.36 -4.40 -3.97
C ASP A 314 -21.46 -3.55 -4.65
N GLU A 315 -21.29 -2.20 -4.66
CA GLU A 315 -22.25 -1.29 -5.29
C GLU A 315 -21.97 -1.09 -6.80
N GLY A 316 -20.78 -1.48 -7.27
CA GLY A 316 -20.37 -1.34 -8.66
C GLY A 316 -20.25 0.10 -9.15
N ARG A 317 -19.92 1.07 -8.26
CA ARG A 317 -19.87 2.49 -8.60
C ARG A 317 -18.81 3.29 -7.83
N VAL A 318 -18.40 4.40 -8.41
CA VAL A 318 -17.59 5.42 -7.71
C VAL A 318 -18.48 6.15 -6.70
N ILE A 319 -18.06 6.16 -5.44
CA ILE A 319 -18.78 6.80 -4.32
C ILE A 319 -18.13 8.12 -3.89
N GLY A 320 -16.92 8.42 -4.34
CA GLY A 320 -16.23 9.65 -4.02
C GLY A 320 -14.96 9.85 -4.83
N THR A 321 -14.52 11.10 -4.90
CA THR A 321 -13.24 11.50 -5.48
C THR A 321 -12.66 12.59 -4.59
N VAL A 322 -11.38 12.42 -4.21
CA VAL A 322 -10.66 13.31 -3.29
C VAL A 322 -9.53 13.99 -4.06
N GLN A 323 -9.47 15.32 -4.02
CA GLN A 323 -8.35 16.08 -4.53
C GLN A 323 -7.15 15.88 -3.61
N VAL A 324 -5.99 15.54 -4.19
CA VAL A 324 -4.72 15.33 -3.47
C VAL A 324 -3.62 16.25 -4.04
N GLY A 325 -2.35 15.92 -3.86
CA GLY A 325 -1.27 16.66 -4.49
C GLY A 325 -1.08 16.27 -5.96
N SER A 326 -0.06 16.83 -6.61
CA SER A 326 0.12 16.69 -8.05
C SER A 326 0.80 15.39 -8.46
N HIS A 327 0.24 14.71 -9.47
CA HIS A 327 0.66 13.42 -10.00
C HIS A 327 0.71 12.33 -8.90
N PRO A 328 -0.44 11.96 -8.31
CA PRO A 328 -0.52 10.88 -7.34
C PRO A 328 -0.12 9.54 -7.98
N ASP A 329 0.75 8.79 -7.31
CA ASP A 329 1.26 7.49 -7.75
C ASP A 329 1.07 6.45 -6.64
N GLY A 330 2.08 6.26 -5.77
CA GLY A 330 2.07 5.24 -4.72
C GLY A 330 0.94 5.37 -3.71
N LEU A 331 0.34 4.26 -3.34
CA LEU A 331 -0.74 4.17 -2.35
C LEU A 331 -0.38 3.19 -1.23
N ALA A 332 -0.72 3.54 0.01
CA ALA A 332 -0.65 2.62 1.14
C ALA A 332 -1.79 2.89 2.13
N LEU A 333 -2.43 1.84 2.65
CA LEU A 333 -3.40 1.95 3.74
C LEU A 333 -2.69 1.82 5.09
N SER A 334 -3.09 2.64 6.08
CA SER A 334 -2.64 2.43 7.47
C SER A 334 -3.09 1.06 7.98
N PRO A 335 -2.41 0.45 8.97
CA PRO A 335 -2.76 -0.87 9.48
C PRO A 335 -4.18 -1.00 10.00
N ASP A 336 -4.75 0.09 10.54
CA ASP A 336 -6.15 0.16 10.96
C ASP A 336 -7.12 0.53 9.83
N GLU A 337 -6.56 0.73 8.62
CA GLU A 337 -7.26 1.22 7.43
C GLU A 337 -8.05 2.52 7.67
N GLY A 338 -7.68 3.30 8.68
CA GLY A 338 -8.28 4.61 8.96
C GLY A 338 -7.79 5.71 8.04
N HIS A 339 -6.63 5.53 7.43
CA HIS A 339 -6.01 6.48 6.52
C HIS A 339 -5.45 5.80 5.27
N LEU A 340 -5.63 6.47 4.14
CA LEU A 340 -4.92 6.19 2.90
C LEU A 340 -3.82 7.24 2.72
N LEU A 341 -2.60 6.78 2.49
CA LEU A 341 -1.47 7.62 2.13
C LEU A 341 -1.29 7.61 0.62
N VAL A 342 -1.14 8.78 0.03
CA VAL A 342 -1.02 8.98 -1.42
C VAL A 342 0.26 9.74 -1.71
N VAL A 343 1.19 9.11 -2.41
CA VAL A 343 2.45 9.73 -2.82
C VAL A 343 2.22 10.61 -4.03
N ASN A 344 2.48 11.91 -3.92
CA ASN A 344 2.30 12.88 -5.00
C ASN A 344 3.67 13.22 -5.62
N SER A 345 3.98 12.55 -6.73
CA SER A 345 5.33 12.51 -7.29
C SER A 345 5.84 13.86 -7.80
N ARG A 346 4.95 14.78 -8.20
CA ARG A 346 5.33 16.09 -8.70
C ARG A 346 5.31 17.18 -7.63
N SER A 347 4.34 17.17 -6.71
CA SER A 347 4.28 18.16 -5.63
C SER A 347 5.26 17.88 -4.50
N GLY A 348 5.82 16.67 -4.40
CA GLY A 348 6.84 16.33 -3.40
C GLY A 348 6.27 16.21 -1.99
N ASP A 349 5.08 15.65 -1.87
CA ASP A 349 4.38 15.43 -0.62
C ASP A 349 3.63 14.08 -0.59
N VAL A 350 3.11 13.74 0.57
CA VAL A 350 2.20 12.61 0.78
C VAL A 350 0.88 13.16 1.31
N ALA A 351 -0.20 12.95 0.57
CA ALA A 351 -1.54 13.25 1.05
C ALA A 351 -2.00 12.15 2.02
N VAL A 352 -2.52 12.57 3.17
CA VAL A 352 -3.20 11.67 4.11
C VAL A 352 -4.70 11.86 3.93
N VAL A 353 -5.36 10.83 3.46
CA VAL A 353 -6.79 10.81 3.18
C VAL A 353 -7.49 9.92 4.19
N ARG A 354 -8.53 10.42 4.85
CA ARG A 354 -9.38 9.59 5.72
C ARG A 354 -10.17 8.61 4.88
N THR A 355 -10.13 7.33 5.24
CA THR A 355 -10.88 6.28 4.56
C THR A 355 -12.36 6.31 4.92
N VAL A 356 -13.20 5.74 4.06
CA VAL A 356 -14.62 5.50 4.33
C VAL A 356 -14.76 4.16 5.06
N LYS A 357 -15.57 4.12 6.11
CA LYS A 357 -16.07 2.84 6.63
C LYS A 357 -17.45 2.60 6.03
N THR A 358 -17.64 1.54 5.28
CA THR A 358 -18.87 1.21 4.53
C THR A 358 -20.14 1.12 5.38
N ARG A 359 -20.04 1.09 6.71
CA ARG A 359 -21.19 1.08 7.63
C ARG A 359 -21.73 2.46 7.99
N ASP A 360 -21.03 3.51 7.61
CA ASP A 360 -21.48 4.88 7.88
C ASP A 360 -22.08 5.46 6.59
N ASN A 361 -23.42 5.48 6.49
CA ASN A 361 -24.19 6.04 5.37
C ASN A 361 -24.00 7.57 5.20
N SER A 362 -23.07 8.18 5.91
CA SER A 362 -22.66 9.56 5.70
C SER A 362 -21.88 9.64 4.38
N LYS A 363 -22.47 10.26 3.36
CA LYS A 363 -21.78 10.63 2.12
C LYS A 363 -20.47 11.31 2.51
N LEU A 364 -19.33 10.72 2.10
CA LEU A 364 -18.05 11.39 2.22
C LEU A 364 -18.18 12.71 1.46
N SER A 365 -18.24 13.82 2.16
CA SER A 365 -17.98 15.08 1.49
C SER A 365 -16.49 15.06 1.14
N ALA A 366 -16.16 15.00 -0.15
CA ALA A 366 -14.80 14.99 -0.65
C ALA A 366 -13.91 16.08 -0.01
N GLU A 367 -14.52 17.20 0.38
CA GLU A 367 -13.88 18.34 1.06
C GLU A 367 -13.32 18.03 2.46
N ARG A 368 -13.75 16.96 3.12
CA ARG A 368 -13.31 16.59 4.48
C ARG A 368 -12.47 15.31 4.53
N ALA A 369 -12.27 14.66 3.40
CA ALA A 369 -11.49 13.42 3.34
C ALA A 369 -9.99 13.69 3.42
N LEU A 370 -9.47 14.73 2.76
CA LEU A 370 -8.08 15.13 2.89
C LEU A 370 -7.80 15.68 4.28
N VAL A 371 -6.93 15.00 5.02
CA VAL A 371 -6.53 15.37 6.39
C VAL A 371 -5.38 16.37 6.36
N THR A 372 -4.32 16.05 5.61
CA THR A 372 -3.12 16.88 5.49
C THR A 372 -2.27 16.47 4.30
N LEU A 373 -1.35 17.35 3.90
CA LEU A 373 -0.24 17.07 2.99
C LEU A 373 1.06 17.12 3.79
N ILE A 374 1.84 16.04 3.75
CA ILE A 374 3.11 15.93 4.48
C ILE A 374 4.26 16.09 3.47
N PRO A 375 5.07 17.15 3.55
CA PRO A 375 6.20 17.35 2.66
C PRO A 375 7.24 16.22 2.81
N VAL A 376 7.76 15.75 1.67
CA VAL A 376 8.81 14.74 1.57
C VAL A 376 9.92 15.23 0.62
N GLY A 377 10.78 14.33 0.13
CA GLY A 377 11.81 14.71 -0.82
C GLY A 377 11.31 14.87 -2.26
N ASN A 378 12.21 15.15 -3.19
CA ASN A 378 11.89 15.39 -4.58
C ASN A 378 11.59 14.07 -5.33
N GLN A 379 10.54 14.11 -6.13
CA GLN A 379 10.05 13.01 -6.94
C GLN A 379 9.86 11.73 -6.10
N PRO A 380 8.99 11.78 -5.06
CA PRO A 380 8.62 10.58 -4.33
C PRO A 380 7.89 9.63 -5.30
N ASN A 381 8.11 8.31 -5.14
CA ASN A 381 7.62 7.34 -6.13
C ASN A 381 7.00 6.07 -5.54
N ASP A 382 7.46 5.61 -4.38
CA ASP A 382 6.91 4.41 -3.77
C ASP A 382 6.80 4.57 -2.24
N ILE A 383 5.92 3.77 -1.61
CA ILE A 383 5.61 3.87 -0.19
C ILE A 383 5.33 2.49 0.40
N VAL A 384 5.83 2.26 1.61
CA VAL A 384 5.47 1.10 2.42
C VAL A 384 5.26 1.50 3.87
N ILE A 385 4.36 0.81 4.56
CA ILE A 385 4.10 1.05 5.99
C ILE A 385 4.69 -0.10 6.80
N LYS A 386 5.28 0.26 7.95
CA LYS A 386 5.75 -0.69 8.96
C LYS A 386 5.22 -0.26 10.32
N ALA A 387 4.38 -1.12 10.89
CA ALA A 387 3.95 -1.04 12.28
C ALA A 387 4.73 -2.06 13.13
N PHE A 388 5.16 -1.66 14.32
CA PHE A 388 5.89 -2.55 15.22
C PHE A 388 5.86 -2.01 16.66
N GLN A 389 6.14 -2.89 17.59
CA GLN A 389 6.28 -2.55 19.00
C GLN A 389 7.73 -2.73 19.44
N VAL A 390 8.30 -1.70 20.06
CA VAL A 390 9.60 -1.79 20.72
C VAL A 390 9.34 -2.22 22.16
N GLY A 391 9.81 -3.41 22.53
CA GLY A 391 9.72 -3.86 23.92
C GLY A 391 10.45 -2.92 24.85
N GLU A 392 9.88 -2.62 26.03
CA GLU A 392 10.63 -1.93 27.08
C GLU A 392 11.93 -2.69 27.35
N ALA A 393 13.07 -1.98 27.18
CA ALA A 393 14.35 -2.54 27.60
C ALA A 393 14.21 -2.93 29.08
N LYS A 394 14.25 -4.23 29.39
CA LYS A 394 14.31 -4.68 30.78
C LYS A 394 15.51 -3.97 31.43
N LYS A 395 15.20 -3.03 32.30
CA LYS A 395 16.17 -2.34 33.16
C LYS A 395 16.84 -3.34 34.11
#